data_6c0d439e66f357efdb2167578b43f299
#
_entry.id   6c0d439e66f357efdb2167578b43f299
#
_cell.length_a   1.000
_cell.length_b   1.000
_cell.length_c   1.000
_cell.angle_alpha   90.00
_cell.angle_beta   90.00
_cell.angle_gamma   90.00
#
_symmetry.space_group_name_H-M   'P 1'
#
loop_
_entity.id
_entity.type
_entity.pdbx_description
1 polymer ?
#
loop_
_entity_poly.entity_id
_entity_poly.type
_entity_poly.pdbx_seq_one_letter_code
_entity_poly.pdbx_strand_id
1 'polypeptide(L)'
;WGLPIPVFYCKDCGKPICTDETIAKISKLFGEFGSNVWFEKDADELVPEGFACPHCGGKHFEKETDTLDGWFDSGSTHFASMQKDQGFWPATVYIEGLDQYRGWFQSSLLTAVGALGKGAPFKECVTHGWTVDGEGKAMHKSLGNGVDPADVFNENGADILRLWAASADYHADVRCSKEIFKQLSQNYLKFRNTCKFMLDNLVDFDPEKLTKPEDMPVLDRWLLTKLNELIEKAEQSYCDYEFHIITHAVNDFCVNTLSSFYLDIVKDRLYCCLLYTSDAAD
;
A
#
# COMPACT_ATOMS: atom_id res chain seq x y z
N TRP A 1 -20.97 2.99 17.21
CA TRP A 1 -20.27 3.41 15.99
C TRP A 1 -20.63 2.46 14.86
N GLY A 2 -21.16 2.99 13.78
CA GLY A 2 -21.53 2.25 12.59
C GLY A 2 -22.77 2.82 11.92
N LEU A 3 -23.11 2.33 10.74
CA LEU A 3 -24.30 2.69 10.01
C LEU A 3 -25.54 2.18 10.79
N PRO A 4 -26.60 3.01 10.99
CA PRO A 4 -27.82 2.53 11.61
C PRO A 4 -28.43 1.33 10.85
N ILE A 5 -28.95 0.36 11.59
CA ILE A 5 -29.66 -0.79 11.01
C ILE A 5 -31.05 -0.32 10.59
N PRO A 6 -31.40 -0.27 9.29
CA PRO A 6 -32.64 0.33 8.81
C PRO A 6 -33.85 -0.61 8.94
N VAL A 7 -34.10 -1.10 10.17
CA VAL A 7 -35.21 -1.96 10.52
C VAL A 7 -36.22 -1.18 11.34
N PHE A 8 -37.48 -1.38 11.05
CA PHE A 8 -38.58 -0.86 11.83
C PHE A 8 -39.32 -1.99 12.57
N TYR A 9 -39.96 -1.66 13.66
CA TYR A 9 -40.85 -2.57 14.39
C TYR A 9 -42.26 -2.01 14.38
N CYS A 10 -43.26 -2.85 14.05
CA CYS A 10 -44.63 -2.43 14.15
C CYS A 10 -45.09 -2.37 15.60
N LYS A 11 -45.60 -1.23 16.07
CA LYS A 11 -46.07 -1.07 17.45
C LYS A 11 -47.32 -1.91 17.78
N ASP A 12 -48.10 -2.27 16.73
CA ASP A 12 -49.33 -3.02 16.94
C ASP A 12 -49.10 -4.55 17.07
N CYS A 13 -48.11 -5.10 16.33
CA CYS A 13 -47.84 -6.54 16.33
C CYS A 13 -46.43 -6.94 16.74
N GLY A 14 -45.55 -5.98 17.00
CA GLY A 14 -44.15 -6.20 17.45
C GLY A 14 -43.21 -6.82 16.41
N LYS A 15 -43.69 -7.06 15.17
CA LYS A 15 -42.85 -7.74 14.16
C LYS A 15 -41.88 -6.77 13.49
N PRO A 16 -40.65 -7.25 13.17
CA PRO A 16 -39.67 -6.47 12.44
C PRO A 16 -40.11 -6.30 10.98
N ILE A 17 -39.77 -5.14 10.42
CA ILE A 17 -40.05 -4.73 9.05
C ILE A 17 -38.79 -4.28 8.39
N CYS A 18 -38.40 -4.99 7.32
CA CYS A 18 -37.29 -4.67 6.44
C CYS A 18 -37.71 -5.08 5.03
N THR A 19 -38.28 -4.15 4.28
CA THR A 19 -38.75 -4.39 2.91
C THR A 19 -37.95 -3.58 1.90
N ASP A 20 -37.99 -3.99 0.64
CA ASP A 20 -37.30 -3.24 -0.42
C ASP A 20 -37.79 -1.78 -0.47
N GLU A 21 -39.06 -1.51 -0.19
CA GLU A 21 -39.63 -0.17 -0.18
C GLU A 21 -39.09 0.67 0.98
N THR A 22 -38.99 0.11 2.20
CA THR A 22 -38.44 0.82 3.35
C THR A 22 -36.95 1.07 3.17
N ILE A 23 -36.19 0.09 2.67
CA ILE A 23 -34.77 0.22 2.38
C ILE A 23 -34.51 1.27 1.30
N ALA A 24 -35.28 1.28 0.20
CA ALA A 24 -35.14 2.28 -0.86
C ALA A 24 -35.37 3.70 -0.34
N LYS A 25 -36.39 3.91 0.51
CA LYS A 25 -36.66 5.21 1.14
C LYS A 25 -35.52 5.65 2.04
N ILE A 26 -35.00 4.77 2.89
CA ILE A 26 -33.89 5.09 3.80
C ILE A 26 -32.60 5.34 3.02
N SER A 27 -32.28 4.50 2.01
CA SER A 27 -31.13 4.72 1.14
C SER A 27 -31.15 6.09 0.47
N LYS A 28 -32.31 6.54 0.02
CA LYS A 28 -32.46 7.87 -0.56
C LYS A 28 -32.22 8.96 0.48
N LEU A 29 -32.81 8.85 1.67
CA LEU A 29 -32.63 9.83 2.75
C LEU A 29 -31.18 9.89 3.22
N PHE A 30 -30.49 8.75 3.32
CA PHE A 30 -29.06 8.73 3.68
C PHE A 30 -28.18 9.36 2.60
N GLY A 31 -28.54 9.18 1.31
CA GLY A 31 -27.85 9.85 0.21
C GLY A 31 -28.02 11.37 0.18
N GLU A 32 -29.18 11.86 0.61
CA GLU A 32 -29.48 13.30 0.61
C GLU A 32 -29.02 14.02 1.89
N PHE A 33 -29.17 13.39 3.06
CA PHE A 33 -28.98 14.04 4.37
C PHE A 33 -27.92 13.38 5.24
N GLY A 34 -27.32 12.28 4.79
CA GLY A 34 -26.41 11.47 5.62
C GLY A 34 -27.17 10.54 6.60
N SER A 35 -26.46 9.61 7.21
CA SER A 35 -27.04 8.59 8.10
C SER A 35 -27.60 9.17 9.41
N ASN A 36 -27.20 10.36 9.82
CA ASN A 36 -27.72 11.03 11.01
C ASN A 36 -29.21 11.27 10.98
N VAL A 37 -29.81 11.40 9.79
CA VAL A 37 -31.25 11.54 9.61
C VAL A 37 -32.05 10.43 10.28
N TRP A 38 -31.46 9.24 10.46
CA TRP A 38 -32.06 8.13 11.20
C TRP A 38 -32.32 8.48 12.66
N PHE A 39 -31.45 9.23 13.28
CA PHE A 39 -31.57 9.63 14.69
C PHE A 39 -32.37 10.91 14.87
N GLU A 40 -32.39 11.77 13.88
CA GLU A 40 -33.05 13.10 13.92
C GLU A 40 -34.55 13.01 13.68
N LYS A 41 -35.03 12.05 12.87
CA LYS A 41 -36.46 11.94 12.48
C LYS A 41 -37.12 10.80 13.21
N ASP A 42 -38.45 10.93 13.40
CA ASP A 42 -39.30 9.86 13.96
C ASP A 42 -39.51 8.73 12.94
N ALA A 43 -39.83 7.52 13.44
CA ALA A 43 -40.01 6.34 12.60
C ALA A 43 -41.09 6.56 11.52
N ASP A 44 -42.19 7.25 11.85
CA ASP A 44 -43.32 7.51 10.94
C ASP A 44 -42.95 8.48 9.80
N GLU A 45 -41.91 9.29 9.95
CA GLU A 45 -41.35 10.16 8.89
C GLU A 45 -40.35 9.42 7.97
N LEU A 46 -39.74 8.37 8.49
CA LEU A 46 -38.73 7.58 7.80
C LEU A 46 -39.31 6.49 6.90
N VAL A 47 -40.52 5.99 7.21
CA VAL A 47 -41.21 5.03 6.36
C VAL A 47 -41.80 5.73 5.11
N PRO A 48 -42.08 5.00 4.02
CA PRO A 48 -42.79 5.54 2.86
C PRO A 48 -44.15 6.12 3.21
N GLU A 49 -44.62 7.14 2.49
CA GLU A 49 -45.94 7.73 2.70
C GLU A 49 -47.05 6.71 2.50
N GLY A 50 -47.98 6.62 3.47
CA GLY A 50 -49.08 5.65 3.45
C GLY A 50 -48.65 4.21 3.75
N PHE A 51 -47.40 3.96 4.14
CA PHE A 51 -46.91 2.63 4.45
C PHE A 51 -47.72 1.99 5.60
N ALA A 52 -48.00 0.71 5.44
CA ALA A 52 -48.69 -0.10 6.44
C ALA A 52 -47.91 -1.40 6.70
N CYS A 53 -47.94 -1.85 7.94
CA CYS A 53 -47.27 -3.09 8.33
C CYS A 53 -47.71 -4.27 7.45
N PRO A 54 -46.82 -4.97 6.77
CA PRO A 54 -47.17 -6.09 5.90
C PRO A 54 -47.76 -7.30 6.67
N HIS A 55 -47.65 -7.30 8.01
CA HIS A 55 -48.14 -8.39 8.84
C HIS A 55 -49.52 -8.15 9.42
N CYS A 56 -49.86 -6.90 9.77
CA CYS A 56 -51.12 -6.60 10.46
C CYS A 56 -51.85 -5.36 9.92
N GLY A 57 -51.26 -4.61 9.00
CA GLY A 57 -51.86 -3.37 8.48
C GLY A 57 -51.69 -2.15 9.41
N GLY A 58 -51.06 -2.28 10.54
CA GLY A 58 -50.77 -1.18 11.49
C GLY A 58 -49.93 -0.06 10.85
N LYS A 59 -50.05 1.16 11.38
CA LYS A 59 -49.40 2.34 10.79
C LYS A 59 -48.45 3.05 11.74
N HIS A 60 -48.20 2.50 12.91
CA HIS A 60 -47.32 3.07 13.91
C HIS A 60 -46.07 2.22 14.06
N PHE A 61 -44.90 2.87 13.94
CA PHE A 61 -43.65 2.18 13.87
C PHE A 61 -42.67 2.68 14.95
N GLU A 62 -41.74 1.83 15.29
CA GLU A 62 -40.56 2.11 16.08
C GLU A 62 -39.33 1.73 15.26
N LYS A 63 -38.27 2.48 15.39
CA LYS A 63 -37.00 2.22 14.63
C LYS A 63 -36.00 1.45 15.50
N GLU A 64 -35.15 0.66 14.83
CA GLU A 64 -34.04 0.02 15.48
C GLU A 64 -33.06 1.08 16.03
N THR A 65 -32.46 0.79 17.17
CA THR A 65 -31.49 1.68 17.83
C THR A 65 -30.06 1.21 17.69
N ASP A 66 -29.86 -0.05 17.33
CA ASP A 66 -28.53 -0.59 17.10
C ASP A 66 -27.94 -0.13 15.77
N THR A 67 -26.61 -0.22 15.66
CA THR A 67 -25.85 0.07 14.44
C THR A 67 -25.19 -1.19 13.93
N LEU A 68 -24.91 -1.21 12.62
CA LEU A 68 -24.04 -2.22 12.03
C LEU A 68 -22.63 -2.10 12.65
N ASP A 69 -21.94 -3.22 12.73
CA ASP A 69 -20.52 -3.24 13.12
C ASP A 69 -19.70 -2.39 12.17
N GLY A 70 -18.72 -1.62 12.68
CA GLY A 70 -17.86 -0.76 11.87
C GLY A 70 -17.04 -1.54 10.81
N TRP A 71 -16.81 -2.83 11.02
CA TRP A 71 -16.22 -3.71 10.02
C TRP A 71 -17.12 -3.96 8.81
N PHE A 72 -18.45 -3.85 8.98
CA PHE A 72 -19.37 -3.89 7.85
C PHE A 72 -19.19 -2.66 6.96
N ASP A 73 -19.10 -1.48 7.55
CA ASP A 73 -18.91 -0.23 6.82
C ASP A 73 -17.60 -0.27 6.03
N SER A 74 -16.48 -0.57 6.70
CA SER A 74 -15.17 -0.68 6.07
C SER A 74 -15.10 -1.83 5.06
N GLY A 75 -15.72 -2.97 5.37
CA GLY A 75 -15.80 -4.13 4.49
C GLY A 75 -16.58 -3.88 3.21
N SER A 76 -17.52 -2.95 3.22
CA SER A 76 -18.32 -2.58 2.04
C SER A 76 -17.63 -1.59 1.09
N THR A 77 -16.44 -1.09 1.42
CA THR A 77 -15.68 -0.08 0.65
C THR A 77 -15.47 -0.50 -0.81
N HIS A 78 -15.23 -1.79 -1.06
CA HIS A 78 -15.05 -2.32 -2.42
C HIS A 78 -16.27 -2.07 -3.33
N PHE A 79 -17.46 -1.98 -2.77
CA PHE A 79 -18.69 -1.69 -3.51
C PHE A 79 -19.01 -0.20 -3.47
N ALA A 80 -19.08 0.39 -2.29
CA ALA A 80 -19.53 1.76 -2.08
C ALA A 80 -18.59 2.78 -2.74
N SER A 81 -17.27 2.64 -2.53
CA SER A 81 -16.29 3.58 -3.07
C SER A 81 -15.68 3.09 -4.37
N MET A 82 -15.07 1.90 -4.40
CA MET A 82 -14.34 1.45 -5.59
C MET A 82 -15.25 1.25 -6.80
N GLN A 83 -16.32 0.50 -6.67
CA GLN A 83 -17.18 0.20 -7.80
C GLN A 83 -18.09 1.35 -8.18
N LYS A 84 -18.79 1.97 -7.20
CA LYS A 84 -19.76 3.03 -7.48
C LYS A 84 -19.10 4.36 -7.82
N ASP A 85 -18.11 4.79 -7.03
CA ASP A 85 -17.54 6.12 -7.19
C ASP A 85 -16.39 6.15 -8.18
N GLN A 86 -15.55 5.11 -8.18
CA GLN A 86 -14.32 5.06 -8.99
C GLN A 86 -14.45 4.16 -10.22
N GLY A 87 -15.49 3.35 -10.32
CA GLY A 87 -15.82 2.56 -11.52
C GLY A 87 -14.94 1.32 -11.75
N PHE A 88 -14.18 0.85 -10.75
CA PHE A 88 -13.39 -0.37 -10.88
C PHE A 88 -13.74 -1.42 -9.81
N TRP A 89 -13.65 -2.68 -10.20
CA TRP A 89 -13.85 -3.84 -9.34
C TRP A 89 -13.40 -5.12 -10.07
N PRO A 90 -12.72 -6.07 -9.44
CA PRO A 90 -12.16 -6.05 -8.09
C PRO A 90 -10.90 -5.19 -7.96
N ALA A 91 -10.42 -4.95 -6.74
CA ALA A 91 -9.11 -4.36 -6.49
C ALA A 91 -8.00 -5.24 -7.06
N THR A 92 -6.91 -4.64 -7.52
CA THR A 92 -5.75 -5.43 -7.96
C THR A 92 -5.10 -6.10 -6.78
N VAL A 93 -4.82 -5.35 -5.71
CA VAL A 93 -4.17 -5.87 -4.50
C VAL A 93 -4.87 -5.36 -3.25
N TYR A 94 -5.11 -6.23 -2.28
CA TYR A 94 -5.44 -5.89 -0.89
C TYR A 94 -4.22 -6.09 -0.01
N ILE A 95 -3.86 -5.07 0.78
CA ILE A 95 -2.67 -5.09 1.64
C ILE A 95 -3.07 -4.73 3.06
N GLU A 96 -2.84 -5.63 4.02
CA GLU A 96 -3.07 -5.39 5.44
C GLU A 96 -2.24 -6.35 6.31
N GLY A 97 -2.24 -6.09 7.62
CA GLY A 97 -1.63 -6.98 8.61
C GLY A 97 -2.35 -8.33 8.75
N LEU A 98 -1.65 -9.31 9.32
CA LEU A 98 -2.16 -10.67 9.55
C LEU A 98 -3.43 -10.72 10.41
N ASP A 99 -3.63 -9.75 11.32
CA ASP A 99 -4.81 -9.65 12.17
C ASP A 99 -6.10 -9.39 11.39
N GLN A 100 -6.01 -8.83 10.18
CA GLN A 100 -7.14 -8.51 9.33
C GLN A 100 -7.82 -9.73 8.69
N TYR A 101 -7.30 -10.93 8.89
CA TYR A 101 -8.03 -12.17 8.57
C TYR A 101 -9.37 -12.28 9.30
N ARG A 102 -9.47 -11.68 10.50
CA ARG A 102 -10.73 -11.58 11.27
C ARG A 102 -11.31 -10.16 11.31
N GLY A 103 -10.83 -9.27 10.49
CA GLY A 103 -11.29 -7.89 10.40
C GLY A 103 -11.70 -7.54 8.98
N TRP A 104 -10.98 -6.61 8.39
CA TRP A 104 -11.34 -6.04 7.09
C TRP A 104 -11.34 -7.06 5.94
N PHE A 105 -10.40 -7.98 5.87
CA PHE A 105 -10.40 -9.02 4.82
C PHE A 105 -11.64 -9.89 4.91
N GLN A 106 -12.00 -10.32 6.12
CA GLN A 106 -13.17 -11.16 6.35
C GLN A 106 -14.46 -10.42 5.95
N SER A 107 -14.66 -9.21 6.45
CA SER A 107 -15.88 -8.43 6.17
C SER A 107 -15.98 -8.06 4.69
N SER A 108 -14.88 -7.70 4.02
CA SER A 108 -14.85 -7.44 2.59
C SER A 108 -15.22 -8.67 1.76
N LEU A 109 -14.68 -9.83 2.10
CA LEU A 109 -14.96 -11.07 1.39
C LEU A 109 -16.41 -11.50 1.58
N LEU A 110 -16.91 -11.46 2.83
CA LEU A 110 -18.29 -11.88 3.14
C LEU A 110 -19.33 -10.95 2.51
N THR A 111 -19.12 -9.63 2.51
CA THR A 111 -20.02 -8.68 1.85
C THR A 111 -20.01 -8.85 0.33
N ALA A 112 -18.87 -9.08 -0.29
CA ALA A 112 -18.77 -9.31 -1.73
C ALA A 112 -19.45 -10.63 -2.15
N VAL A 113 -19.13 -11.71 -1.49
CA VAL A 113 -19.61 -13.05 -1.84
C VAL A 113 -21.05 -13.26 -1.37
N GLY A 114 -21.33 -12.96 -0.09
CA GLY A 114 -22.63 -13.24 0.52
C GLY A 114 -23.71 -12.25 0.15
N ALA A 115 -23.44 -10.95 0.19
CA ALA A 115 -24.44 -9.92 -0.07
C ALA A 115 -24.57 -9.57 -1.56
N LEU A 116 -23.47 -9.53 -2.30
CA LEU A 116 -23.49 -9.12 -3.71
C LEU A 116 -23.48 -10.29 -4.69
N GLY A 117 -23.27 -11.51 -4.24
CA GLY A 117 -23.16 -12.70 -5.10
C GLY A 117 -21.96 -12.65 -6.06
N LYS A 118 -20.93 -11.84 -5.73
CA LYS A 118 -19.69 -11.70 -6.52
C LYS A 118 -18.58 -12.62 -5.99
N GLY A 119 -17.48 -12.73 -6.72
CA GLY A 119 -16.26 -13.35 -6.23
C GLY A 119 -15.55 -12.49 -5.19
N ALA A 120 -14.27 -12.80 -4.90
CA ALA A 120 -13.46 -11.99 -4.01
C ALA A 120 -13.33 -10.54 -4.53
N PRO A 121 -13.38 -9.52 -3.65
CA PRO A 121 -13.27 -8.13 -4.07
C PRO A 121 -11.83 -7.69 -4.42
N PHE A 122 -10.91 -8.63 -4.49
CA PHE A 122 -9.50 -8.45 -4.84
C PHE A 122 -9.00 -9.58 -5.74
N LYS A 123 -7.97 -9.31 -6.52
CA LYS A 123 -7.26 -10.31 -7.32
C LYS A 123 -6.16 -10.96 -6.50
N GLU A 124 -5.43 -10.17 -5.76
CA GLU A 124 -4.28 -10.58 -4.94
C GLU A 124 -4.43 -10.03 -3.52
N CYS A 125 -3.91 -10.79 -2.56
CA CYS A 125 -3.92 -10.43 -1.15
C CYS A 125 -2.50 -10.54 -0.60
N VAL A 126 -1.96 -9.41 -0.13
CA VAL A 126 -0.63 -9.32 0.48
C VAL A 126 -0.80 -9.05 1.96
N THR A 127 -0.20 -9.88 2.80
CA THR A 127 -0.25 -9.72 4.26
C THR A 127 1.12 -9.44 4.82
N HIS A 128 1.19 -8.62 5.86
CA HIS A 128 2.44 -8.25 6.50
C HIS A 128 2.40 -8.51 8.01
N GLY A 129 3.60 -8.68 8.61
CA GLY A 129 3.79 -8.76 10.05
C GLY A 129 3.65 -7.39 10.73
N TRP A 130 3.99 -7.37 12.02
CA TRP A 130 3.93 -6.16 12.84
C TRP A 130 5.22 -5.35 12.75
N THR A 131 5.10 -4.05 12.95
CA THR A 131 6.26 -3.22 13.27
C THR A 131 6.51 -3.30 14.78
N VAL A 132 7.70 -3.76 15.15
CA VAL A 132 8.13 -3.95 16.53
C VAL A 132 9.32 -3.05 16.86
N ASP A 133 9.60 -2.82 18.12
CA ASP A 133 10.76 -2.03 18.55
C ASP A 133 12.10 -2.74 18.25
N GLY A 134 13.22 -2.10 18.56
CA GLY A 134 14.55 -2.66 18.32
C GLY A 134 14.83 -3.99 19.04
N GLU A 135 14.12 -4.28 20.12
CA GLU A 135 14.21 -5.53 20.88
C GLU A 135 13.22 -6.60 20.37
N GLY A 136 12.32 -6.26 19.44
CA GLY A 136 11.30 -7.17 18.92
C GLY A 136 10.02 -7.19 19.75
N LYS A 137 9.77 -6.19 20.58
CA LYS A 137 8.55 -6.05 21.36
C LYS A 137 7.52 -5.20 20.63
N ALA A 138 6.24 -5.51 20.79
CA ALA A 138 5.16 -4.71 20.27
C ALA A 138 5.24 -3.25 20.75
N MET A 139 5.01 -2.30 19.84
CA MET A 139 5.01 -0.88 20.17
C MET A 139 3.68 -0.48 20.82
N HIS A 140 3.75 0.14 21.99
CA HIS A 140 2.59 0.67 22.70
C HIS A 140 2.85 2.10 23.16
N LYS A 141 1.87 2.97 23.02
CA LYS A 141 1.95 4.36 23.52
C LYS A 141 2.27 4.44 25.01
N SER A 142 1.72 3.51 25.81
CA SER A 142 1.94 3.43 27.24
C SER A 142 3.37 3.01 27.63
N LEU A 143 4.09 2.34 26.74
CA LEU A 143 5.48 1.93 26.96
C LEU A 143 6.49 2.96 26.44
N GLY A 144 6.04 3.93 25.65
CA GLY A 144 6.90 4.95 25.04
C GLY A 144 7.96 4.38 24.07
N ASN A 145 7.78 3.15 23.60
CA ASN A 145 8.71 2.46 22.69
C ASN A 145 8.34 2.62 21.21
N GLY A 146 7.35 3.46 20.90
CA GLY A 146 6.97 3.80 19.53
C GLY A 146 7.96 4.76 18.88
N VAL A 147 8.12 4.66 17.58
CA VAL A 147 8.87 5.62 16.74
C VAL A 147 7.88 6.49 16.01
N ASP A 148 7.96 7.81 16.21
CA ASP A 148 7.14 8.75 15.45
C ASP A 148 7.78 8.94 14.06
N PRO A 149 7.06 8.71 12.97
CA PRO A 149 7.54 8.99 11.62
C PRO A 149 8.02 10.44 11.43
N ALA A 150 7.40 11.40 12.11
CA ALA A 150 7.82 12.80 12.03
C ALA A 150 9.23 13.03 12.57
N ASP A 151 9.62 12.35 13.65
CA ASP A 151 10.98 12.41 14.18
C ASP A 151 11.98 11.85 13.18
N VAL A 152 11.64 10.72 12.52
CA VAL A 152 12.49 10.11 11.50
C VAL A 152 12.65 11.05 10.29
N PHE A 153 11.58 11.68 9.84
CA PHE A 153 11.66 12.64 8.72
C PHE A 153 12.56 13.83 9.05
N ASN A 154 12.46 14.36 10.26
CA ASN A 154 13.23 15.51 10.68
C ASN A 154 14.72 15.17 10.89
N GLU A 155 15.02 13.99 11.42
CA GLU A 155 16.39 13.58 11.72
C GLU A 155 17.12 13.01 10.49
N ASN A 156 16.44 12.20 9.66
CA ASN A 156 17.09 11.38 8.63
C ASN A 156 16.56 11.66 7.20
N GLY A 157 15.43 12.36 7.08
CA GLY A 157 14.75 12.55 5.81
C GLY A 157 13.76 11.43 5.46
N ALA A 158 12.76 11.75 4.65
CA ALA A 158 11.69 10.82 4.29
C ALA A 158 12.19 9.59 3.49
N ASP A 159 13.26 9.76 2.71
CA ASP A 159 13.81 8.67 1.89
C ASP A 159 14.40 7.54 2.73
N ILE A 160 14.92 7.84 3.93
CA ILE A 160 15.43 6.81 4.83
C ILE A 160 14.30 5.96 5.39
N LEU A 161 13.15 6.56 5.72
CA LEU A 161 11.97 5.81 6.15
C LEU A 161 11.40 4.94 5.02
N ARG A 162 11.34 5.47 3.80
CA ARG A 162 10.94 4.70 2.61
C ARG A 162 11.89 3.53 2.34
N LEU A 163 13.20 3.78 2.45
CA LEU A 163 14.22 2.75 2.27
C LEU A 163 14.10 1.66 3.35
N TRP A 164 13.83 2.04 4.61
CA TRP A 164 13.56 1.08 5.68
C TRP A 164 12.39 0.17 5.32
N ALA A 165 11.25 0.74 4.94
CA ALA A 165 10.08 -0.04 4.55
C ALA A 165 10.35 -0.97 3.35
N ALA A 166 11.08 -0.47 2.33
CA ALA A 166 11.41 -1.24 1.14
C ALA A 166 12.51 -2.30 1.36
N SER A 167 13.35 -2.16 2.38
CA SER A 167 14.44 -3.09 2.68
C SER A 167 14.06 -4.21 3.66
N ALA A 168 12.88 -4.12 4.26
CA ALA A 168 12.39 -5.10 5.21
C ALA A 168 11.68 -6.27 4.52
N ASP A 169 11.93 -7.48 4.99
CA ASP A 169 11.06 -8.63 4.70
C ASP A 169 9.78 -8.50 5.54
N TYR A 170 8.73 -7.99 4.92
CA TYR A 170 7.46 -7.70 5.58
C TYR A 170 6.62 -8.95 5.90
N HIS A 171 7.00 -10.13 5.41
CA HIS A 171 6.33 -11.39 5.76
C HIS A 171 6.53 -11.76 7.24
N ALA A 172 7.54 -11.19 7.88
CA ALA A 172 7.81 -11.31 9.29
C ALA A 172 7.65 -9.96 10.02
N ASP A 173 7.76 -9.98 11.35
CA ASP A 173 7.77 -8.75 12.14
C ASP A 173 9.00 -7.90 11.84
N VAL A 174 8.79 -6.61 11.58
CA VAL A 174 9.84 -5.68 11.15
C VAL A 174 10.28 -4.80 12.32
N ARG A 175 11.55 -4.86 12.64
CA ARG A 175 12.12 -4.02 13.69
C ARG A 175 12.30 -2.57 13.24
N CYS A 176 11.97 -1.65 14.15
CA CYS A 176 12.08 -0.22 13.94
C CYS A 176 12.82 0.42 15.13
N SER A 177 13.97 1.04 14.87
CA SER A 177 14.74 1.77 15.91
C SER A 177 15.59 2.87 15.29
N LYS A 178 16.06 3.81 16.11
CA LYS A 178 16.96 4.89 15.65
C LYS A 178 18.28 4.37 15.11
N GLU A 179 18.79 3.28 15.66
CA GLU A 179 20.02 2.63 15.22
C GLU A 179 19.87 2.06 13.80
N ILE A 180 18.73 1.45 13.50
CA ILE A 180 18.42 0.93 12.17
C ILE A 180 18.39 2.07 11.14
N PHE A 181 17.71 3.18 11.45
CA PHE A 181 17.68 4.34 10.55
C PHE A 181 19.07 4.95 10.33
N LYS A 182 19.90 5.03 11.38
CA LYS A 182 21.26 5.50 11.28
C LYS A 182 22.10 4.60 10.36
N GLN A 183 21.95 3.29 10.47
CA GLN A 183 22.66 2.33 9.61
C GLN A 183 22.18 2.43 8.15
N LEU A 184 20.88 2.55 7.94
CA LEU A 184 20.30 2.75 6.59
C LEU A 184 20.76 4.06 5.96
N SER A 185 20.90 5.13 6.75
CA SER A 185 21.44 6.40 6.27
C SER A 185 22.85 6.26 5.73
N GLN A 186 23.70 5.41 6.34
CA GLN A 186 25.04 5.14 5.83
C GLN A 186 25.02 4.37 4.50
N ASN A 187 24.10 3.41 4.35
CA ASN A 187 23.93 2.67 3.09
C ASN A 187 23.37 3.58 1.99
N TYR A 188 22.41 4.44 2.32
CA TYR A 188 21.88 5.44 1.40
C TYR A 188 22.96 6.41 0.89
N LEU A 189 23.86 6.84 1.75
CA LEU A 189 24.97 7.69 1.33
C LEU A 189 25.90 7.03 0.32
N LYS A 190 26.17 5.72 0.45
CA LYS A 190 26.95 4.98 -0.55
C LYS A 190 26.26 4.98 -1.92
N PHE A 191 24.97 4.63 -1.95
CA PHE A 191 24.16 4.69 -3.15
C PHE A 191 24.14 6.10 -3.77
N ARG A 192 23.84 7.12 -2.97
CA ARG A 192 23.81 8.51 -3.40
C ARG A 192 25.15 8.98 -3.97
N ASN A 193 26.25 8.62 -3.32
CA ASN A 193 27.59 9.01 -3.78
C ASN A 193 27.97 8.32 -5.10
N THR A 194 27.57 7.05 -5.31
CA THR A 194 27.74 6.34 -6.58
C THR A 194 26.97 7.03 -7.69
N CYS A 195 25.69 7.37 -7.45
CA CYS A 195 24.87 8.10 -8.42
C CYS A 195 25.44 9.50 -8.70
N LYS A 196 25.90 10.22 -7.66
CA LYS A 196 26.54 11.53 -7.85
C LYS A 196 27.78 11.44 -8.72
N PHE A 197 28.66 10.47 -8.46
CA PHE A 197 29.84 10.26 -9.30
C PHE A 197 29.48 10.02 -10.76
N MET A 198 28.49 9.17 -11.03
CA MET A 198 28.03 8.93 -12.40
C MET A 198 27.47 10.20 -13.05
N LEU A 199 26.62 10.94 -12.34
CA LEU A 199 26.02 12.19 -12.84
C LEU A 199 27.07 13.27 -13.13
N ASP A 200 28.06 13.42 -12.26
CA ASP A 200 29.14 14.40 -12.45
C ASP A 200 29.96 14.11 -13.74
N ASN A 201 30.00 12.85 -14.17
CA ASN A 201 30.69 12.42 -15.41
C ASN A 201 29.79 12.35 -16.64
N LEU A 202 28.54 12.80 -16.56
CA LEU A 202 27.60 12.84 -17.69
C LEU A 202 27.28 14.27 -18.17
N VAL A 203 28.02 15.27 -17.73
CA VAL A 203 27.74 16.69 -18.02
C VAL A 203 27.78 17.00 -19.52
N ASP A 204 28.67 16.35 -20.25
CA ASP A 204 28.89 16.48 -21.70
C ASP A 204 28.36 15.28 -22.49
N PHE A 205 27.56 14.43 -21.86
CA PHE A 205 26.98 13.23 -22.49
C PHE A 205 26.00 13.59 -23.61
N ASP A 206 26.23 13.04 -24.80
CA ASP A 206 25.39 13.19 -25.96
C ASP A 206 24.67 11.86 -26.29
N PRO A 207 23.35 11.75 -26.06
CA PRO A 207 22.60 10.51 -26.29
C PRO A 207 22.56 10.09 -27.77
N GLU A 208 22.89 10.99 -28.72
CA GLU A 208 22.96 10.65 -30.15
C GLU A 208 24.28 9.96 -30.54
N LYS A 209 25.28 9.98 -29.63
CA LYS A 209 26.62 9.38 -29.85
C LYS A 209 26.86 8.15 -29.01
N LEU A 210 25.84 7.33 -28.82
CA LEU A 210 25.98 6.08 -28.07
C LEU A 210 26.84 5.07 -28.82
N THR A 211 27.83 4.51 -28.11
CA THR A 211 28.60 3.36 -28.60
C THR A 211 27.71 2.12 -28.61
N LYS A 212 27.70 1.36 -29.71
CA LYS A 212 26.95 0.11 -29.78
C LYS A 212 27.56 -0.96 -28.87
N PRO A 213 26.77 -1.89 -28.33
CA PRO A 213 27.28 -2.94 -27.44
C PRO A 213 28.41 -3.78 -28.06
N GLU A 214 28.38 -4.05 -29.34
CA GLU A 214 29.42 -4.80 -30.08
C GLU A 214 30.77 -4.07 -30.13
N ASP A 215 30.74 -2.73 -30.10
CA ASP A 215 31.91 -1.86 -30.21
C ASP A 215 32.46 -1.45 -28.82
N MET A 216 31.78 -1.84 -27.76
CA MET A 216 32.20 -1.52 -26.39
C MET A 216 33.36 -2.41 -25.93
N PRO A 217 34.27 -1.88 -25.11
CA PRO A 217 35.26 -2.69 -24.40
C PRO A 217 34.66 -3.83 -23.59
N VAL A 218 35.42 -4.89 -23.39
CA VAL A 218 34.96 -6.09 -22.66
C VAL A 218 34.40 -5.78 -21.29
N LEU A 219 35.04 -4.85 -20.55
CA LEU A 219 34.64 -4.44 -19.21
C LEU A 219 33.26 -3.75 -19.21
N ASP A 220 33.00 -2.91 -20.23
CA ASP A 220 31.73 -2.20 -20.36
C ASP A 220 30.59 -3.17 -20.72
N ARG A 221 30.85 -4.13 -21.61
CA ARG A 221 29.90 -5.20 -21.94
C ARG A 221 29.59 -6.08 -20.70
N TRP A 222 30.64 -6.39 -19.89
CA TRP A 222 30.44 -7.10 -18.64
C TRP A 222 29.52 -6.33 -17.69
N LEU A 223 29.71 -5.01 -17.56
CA LEU A 223 28.84 -4.19 -16.71
C LEU A 223 27.39 -4.20 -17.20
N LEU A 224 27.17 -4.09 -18.54
CA LEU A 224 25.81 -4.18 -19.11
C LEU A 224 25.16 -5.54 -18.82
N THR A 225 25.94 -6.63 -18.86
CA THR A 225 25.43 -7.95 -18.47
C THR A 225 25.01 -7.98 -17.00
N LYS A 226 25.83 -7.40 -16.11
CA LYS A 226 25.49 -7.29 -14.67
C LYS A 226 24.27 -6.40 -14.40
N LEU A 227 24.11 -5.34 -15.18
CA LEU A 227 22.93 -4.49 -15.12
C LEU A 227 21.65 -5.24 -15.57
N ASN A 228 21.73 -6.01 -16.65
CA ASN A 228 20.61 -6.82 -17.12
C ASN A 228 20.21 -7.89 -16.09
N GLU A 229 21.18 -8.58 -15.47
CA GLU A 229 20.91 -9.51 -14.36
C GLU A 229 20.19 -8.82 -13.19
N LEU A 230 20.58 -7.58 -12.86
CA LEU A 230 19.90 -6.77 -11.83
C LEU A 230 18.47 -6.40 -12.24
N ILE A 231 18.26 -6.00 -13.50
CA ILE A 231 16.94 -5.63 -14.04
C ILE A 231 16.00 -6.84 -13.97
N GLU A 232 16.43 -7.99 -14.50
CA GLU A 232 15.64 -9.23 -14.46
C GLU A 232 15.27 -9.62 -13.03
N LYS A 233 16.24 -9.53 -12.11
CA LYS A 233 16.00 -9.81 -10.69
C LYS A 233 15.00 -8.83 -10.08
N ALA A 234 15.10 -7.54 -10.42
CA ALA A 234 14.18 -6.52 -9.94
C ALA A 234 12.75 -6.74 -10.46
N GLU A 235 12.60 -7.00 -11.77
CA GLU A 235 11.30 -7.26 -12.40
C GLU A 235 10.61 -8.48 -11.75
N GLN A 236 11.34 -9.60 -11.58
CA GLN A 236 10.80 -10.77 -10.91
C GLN A 236 10.38 -10.46 -9.47
N SER A 237 11.24 -9.75 -8.71
CA SER A 237 10.95 -9.39 -7.32
C SER A 237 9.75 -8.46 -7.18
N TYR A 238 9.50 -7.57 -8.15
CA TYR A 238 8.26 -6.77 -8.19
C TYR A 238 7.03 -7.64 -8.44
N CYS A 239 7.12 -8.63 -9.34
CA CYS A 239 6.03 -9.57 -9.59
C CYS A 239 5.68 -10.40 -8.35
N ASP A 240 6.69 -10.74 -7.56
CA ASP A 240 6.57 -11.57 -6.37
C ASP A 240 6.30 -10.74 -5.08
N TYR A 241 6.25 -9.41 -5.18
CA TYR A 241 6.16 -8.47 -4.05
C TYR A 241 7.33 -8.55 -3.05
N GLU A 242 8.51 -8.98 -3.50
CA GLU A 242 9.73 -9.17 -2.70
C GLU A 242 10.64 -7.92 -2.77
N PHE A 243 10.15 -6.77 -2.30
CA PHE A 243 10.81 -5.47 -2.46
C PHE A 243 12.17 -5.38 -1.75
N HIS A 244 12.36 -6.09 -0.65
CA HIS A 244 13.64 -6.15 0.08
C HIS A 244 14.75 -6.74 -0.79
N ILE A 245 14.47 -7.71 -1.65
CA ILE A 245 15.43 -8.29 -2.58
C ILE A 245 15.96 -7.23 -3.56
N ILE A 246 15.07 -6.37 -4.08
CA ILE A 246 15.45 -5.28 -5.00
C ILE A 246 16.40 -4.31 -4.28
N THR A 247 16.03 -3.87 -3.07
CA THR A 247 16.80 -2.91 -2.28
C THR A 247 18.20 -3.44 -1.99
N HIS A 248 18.31 -4.69 -1.59
CA HIS A 248 19.62 -5.33 -1.34
C HIS A 248 20.45 -5.50 -2.61
N ALA A 249 19.82 -5.94 -3.72
CA ALA A 249 20.50 -6.13 -4.99
C ALA A 249 21.04 -4.81 -5.57
N VAL A 250 20.25 -3.73 -5.51
CA VAL A 250 20.69 -2.39 -5.95
C VAL A 250 21.84 -1.87 -5.08
N ASN A 251 21.75 -2.05 -3.75
CA ASN A 251 22.82 -1.64 -2.86
C ASN A 251 24.12 -2.41 -3.14
N ASP A 252 24.04 -3.72 -3.32
CA ASP A 252 25.18 -4.56 -3.67
C ASP A 252 25.80 -4.15 -5.01
N PHE A 253 24.98 -3.94 -6.03
CA PHE A 253 25.42 -3.49 -7.34
C PHE A 253 26.13 -2.13 -7.26
N CYS A 254 25.58 -1.16 -6.53
CA CYS A 254 26.20 0.15 -6.36
C CYS A 254 27.53 0.08 -5.60
N VAL A 255 27.61 -0.73 -4.54
CA VAL A 255 28.80 -0.79 -3.68
C VAL A 255 29.88 -1.66 -4.31
N ASN A 256 29.55 -2.89 -4.68
CA ASN A 256 30.53 -3.88 -5.09
C ASN A 256 30.81 -3.85 -6.60
N THR A 257 29.75 -3.85 -7.42
CA THR A 257 29.92 -3.88 -8.88
C THR A 257 30.36 -2.52 -9.43
N LEU A 258 29.66 -1.45 -9.05
CA LEU A 258 29.99 -0.10 -9.55
C LEU A 258 31.18 0.52 -8.79
N SER A 259 30.96 0.89 -7.52
CA SER A 259 31.90 1.77 -6.81
C SER A 259 33.24 1.12 -6.56
N SER A 260 33.29 -0.12 -6.09
CA SER A 260 34.52 -0.81 -5.72
C SER A 260 35.25 -1.47 -6.88
N PHE A 261 34.64 -1.64 -8.03
CA PHE A 261 35.24 -2.31 -9.18
C PHE A 261 35.17 -1.49 -10.45
N TYR A 262 34.00 -1.38 -11.09
CA TYR A 262 33.90 -0.78 -12.42
C TYR A 262 34.35 0.70 -12.44
N LEU A 263 33.75 1.51 -11.56
CA LEU A 263 34.05 2.95 -11.54
C LEU A 263 35.48 3.23 -11.11
N ASP A 264 36.10 2.37 -10.32
CA ASP A 264 37.50 2.51 -9.94
C ASP A 264 38.42 2.29 -11.15
N ILE A 265 38.17 1.25 -11.94
CA ILE A 265 38.93 0.95 -13.14
C ILE A 265 38.79 2.02 -14.22
N VAL A 266 37.55 2.50 -14.45
CA VAL A 266 37.30 3.46 -15.54
C VAL A 266 37.73 4.89 -15.22
N LYS A 267 38.18 5.20 -14.00
CA LYS A 267 38.70 6.53 -13.65
C LYS A 267 39.77 6.99 -14.61
N ASP A 268 40.67 6.10 -14.99
CA ASP A 268 41.75 6.43 -15.93
C ASP A 268 41.20 6.86 -17.28
N ARG A 269 40.15 6.22 -17.78
CA ARG A 269 39.49 6.61 -19.03
C ARG A 269 38.69 7.92 -18.90
N LEU A 270 38.13 8.19 -17.72
CA LEU A 270 37.35 9.40 -17.47
C LEU A 270 38.17 10.64 -17.23
N TYR A 271 39.35 10.50 -16.60
CA TYR A 271 40.17 11.63 -16.17
C TYR A 271 41.49 11.76 -16.95
N CYS A 272 41.99 10.67 -17.56
CA CYS A 272 43.19 10.69 -18.40
C CYS A 272 42.75 10.61 -19.88
N CYS A 273 43.33 11.43 -20.72
CA CYS A 273 43.00 11.57 -22.13
C CYS A 273 42.92 10.22 -22.87
N LEU A 274 41.86 9.95 -23.60
CA LEU A 274 41.58 8.75 -24.41
C LEU A 274 42.74 8.30 -25.32
N LEU A 275 43.66 9.21 -25.71
CA LEU A 275 44.80 8.92 -26.55
C LEU A 275 45.87 8.03 -25.88
N TYR A 276 45.88 7.94 -24.55
CA TYR A 276 46.90 7.15 -23.83
C TYR A 276 46.49 5.69 -23.58
N THR A 277 45.23 5.35 -23.70
CA THR A 277 44.70 4.00 -23.41
C THR A 277 44.55 3.15 -24.67
N SER A 278 44.50 3.74 -25.88
CA SER A 278 44.45 3.01 -27.13
C SER A 278 45.85 2.53 -27.61
N ASP A 279 46.92 3.24 -27.22
CA ASP A 279 48.28 2.90 -27.67
C ASP A 279 49.02 1.92 -26.72
N ALA A 280 48.43 1.56 -25.59
CA ALA A 280 49.00 0.58 -24.63
C ALA A 280 48.55 -0.86 -24.87
N ALA A 281 47.74 -1.11 -25.90
CA ALA A 281 47.15 -2.41 -26.25
C ALA A 281 47.72 -3.02 -27.55
N ASP A 282 48.75 -2.44 -28.17
CA ASP A 282 49.54 -3.03 -29.28
C ASP A 282 50.80 -3.74 -28.81
#